data_776c4c3d925bd01896ee1f5838468fff
#
_entry.id   776c4c3d925bd01896ee1f5838468fff
#
_cell.length_a   1.000
_cell.length_b   1.000
_cell.length_c   1.000
_cell.angle_alpha   90.00
_cell.angle_beta   90.00
_cell.angle_gamma   90.00
#
_symmetry.space_group_name_H-M   'P 1'
#
loop_
_entity.id
_entity.type
_entity.pdbx_description
1 polymer ?
#
loop_
_entity_poly.entity_id
_entity_poly.type
_entity_poly.pdbx_seq_one_letter_code
_entity_poly.pdbx_strand_id
1 'polypeptide(L)'
;MKKYVFPFILLFLLVTMFSLLPGRIPSIFAKDTGVKVVILGDSISAGLGVEPEQAFPFLVQDMLKQKGFDVVKIINGSISGSTTAGATSRLKWYLKSKPDILVLALGANDGLRGLSIDLMTQNLEKSIILAKKNGIKVILAGMKIPPNYGAEYAKAFESSFVSLAQKHDLPFIEFLLKDVAGKAFLNQADGIHPNPEGHKIIATTVFDILLEQL
;
A
#
# COMPACT_ATOMS: atom_id res chain seq x y z
N MET A 1 75.05 46.19 -10.65
CA MET A 1 73.64 46.03 -11.02
C MET A 1 73.27 44.56 -10.81
N LYS A 2 72.67 44.21 -9.66
CA LYS A 2 72.18 42.84 -9.37
C LYS A 2 70.67 42.84 -9.66
N LYS A 3 70.24 42.08 -10.73
CA LYS A 3 68.83 41.92 -11.06
C LYS A 3 68.27 40.79 -10.27
N TYR A 4 67.17 41.03 -9.50
CA TYR A 4 66.37 40.07 -8.77
C TYR A 4 65.58 39.21 -9.76
N VAL A 5 65.89 37.91 -9.77
CA VAL A 5 65.14 36.92 -10.51
C VAL A 5 64.75 35.80 -9.49
N PHE A 6 63.91 36.16 -8.56
CA PHE A 6 63.28 35.19 -7.65
C PHE A 6 62.04 35.87 -7.03
N PRO A 7 60.88 35.65 -7.57
CA PRO A 7 59.89 34.84 -6.84
C PRO A 7 58.79 34.16 -7.70
N PHE A 8 58.97 33.99 -9.00
CA PHE A 8 57.89 33.42 -9.81
C PHE A 8 57.83 31.89 -9.84
N ILE A 9 58.87 31.18 -9.43
CA ILE A 9 58.91 29.71 -9.47
C ILE A 9 58.24 29.09 -8.25
N LEU A 10 58.19 29.78 -7.11
CA LEU A 10 57.60 29.24 -5.88
C LEU A 10 56.04 29.25 -5.88
N LEU A 11 55.44 30.15 -6.66
CA LEU A 11 53.97 30.25 -6.75
C LEU A 11 53.37 29.20 -7.67
N PHE A 12 54.15 28.70 -8.65
CA PHE A 12 53.66 27.68 -9.59
C PHE A 12 53.67 26.27 -9.01
N LEU A 13 54.55 25.99 -8.05
CA LEU A 13 54.63 24.69 -7.35
C LEU A 13 53.54 24.51 -6.28
N LEU A 14 52.95 25.59 -5.75
CA LEU A 14 51.86 25.53 -4.78
C LEU A 14 50.48 25.28 -5.41
N VAL A 15 50.31 25.66 -6.68
CA VAL A 15 49.03 25.45 -7.39
C VAL A 15 48.91 24.04 -7.95
N THR A 16 50.03 23.36 -8.23
CA THR A 16 50.01 22.00 -8.78
C THR A 16 49.92 20.89 -7.71
N MET A 17 50.14 21.21 -6.44
CA MET A 17 50.03 20.22 -5.33
C MET A 17 48.60 20.07 -4.78
N PHE A 18 47.67 20.95 -5.17
CA PHE A 18 46.30 20.88 -4.69
C PHE A 18 45.38 20.02 -5.60
N SER A 19 45.86 19.57 -6.74
CA SER A 19 45.09 18.79 -7.72
C SER A 19 45.30 17.28 -7.66
N LEU A 20 46.01 16.75 -6.64
CA LEU A 20 46.30 15.31 -6.47
C LEU A 20 45.73 14.71 -5.18
N LEU A 21 44.82 15.39 -4.50
CA LEU A 21 43.98 14.71 -3.52
C LEU A 21 42.90 13.98 -4.28
N PRO A 22 42.85 12.63 -4.22
CA PRO A 22 41.71 11.93 -4.75
C PRO A 22 40.49 12.42 -3.95
N GLY A 23 39.64 13.19 -4.65
CA GLY A 23 38.37 13.62 -4.09
C GLY A 23 37.66 12.38 -3.56
N ARG A 24 37.60 12.21 -2.25
CA ARG A 24 36.64 11.33 -1.63
C ARG A 24 35.28 11.89 -2.02
N ILE A 25 34.77 11.41 -3.14
CA ILE A 25 33.33 11.49 -3.42
C ILE A 25 32.73 10.75 -2.24
N PRO A 26 31.98 11.43 -1.34
CA PRO A 26 31.22 10.68 -0.34
C PRO A 26 30.32 9.77 -1.18
N SER A 27 30.55 8.46 -1.09
CA SER A 27 29.56 7.50 -1.57
C SER A 27 28.32 7.80 -0.71
N ILE A 28 27.43 8.61 -1.26
CA ILE A 28 26.06 8.67 -0.79
C ILE A 28 25.56 7.25 -1.06
N PHE A 29 25.70 6.38 -0.05
CA PHE A 29 24.85 5.21 0.03
C PHE A 29 23.44 5.80 0.04
N ALA A 30 22.82 5.86 -1.12
CA ALA A 30 21.39 6.05 -1.22
C ALA A 30 20.82 4.91 -0.37
N LYS A 31 20.41 5.27 0.85
CA LYS A 31 19.58 4.39 1.65
C LYS A 31 18.47 4.00 0.69
N ASP A 32 18.26 2.70 0.49
CA ASP A 32 17.15 2.21 -0.32
C ASP A 32 15.86 2.73 0.34
N THR A 33 15.48 3.95 -0.03
CA THR A 33 14.33 4.69 0.55
C THR A 33 13.07 4.37 -0.25
N GLY A 34 13.03 3.17 -0.81
CA GLY A 34 11.87 2.69 -1.51
C GLY A 34 10.66 2.64 -0.57
N VAL A 35 9.55 3.27 -0.99
CA VAL A 35 8.29 3.22 -0.27
C VAL A 35 7.75 1.79 -0.29
N LYS A 36 7.43 1.23 0.88
CA LYS A 36 6.86 -0.11 1.03
C LYS A 36 5.39 -0.01 1.37
N VAL A 37 4.57 -0.60 0.54
CA VAL A 37 3.11 -0.68 0.72
C VAL A 37 2.75 -2.11 1.06
N VAL A 38 2.15 -2.34 2.22
CA VAL A 38 1.58 -3.63 2.57
C VAL A 38 0.08 -3.61 2.32
N ILE A 39 -0.41 -4.60 1.59
CA ILE A 39 -1.85 -4.83 1.41
C ILE A 39 -2.27 -5.99 2.32
N LEU A 40 -3.10 -5.73 3.32
CA LEU A 40 -3.72 -6.75 4.16
C LEU A 40 -5.17 -6.93 3.77
N GLY A 41 -5.46 -8.02 3.11
CA GLY A 41 -6.79 -8.36 2.63
C GLY A 41 -7.13 -9.84 2.80
N ASP A 42 -8.16 -10.24 2.10
CA ASP A 42 -8.68 -11.60 2.04
C ASP A 42 -8.48 -12.23 0.65
N SER A 43 -9.42 -13.06 0.19
CA SER A 43 -9.36 -13.75 -1.11
C SER A 43 -9.34 -12.79 -2.30
N ILE A 44 -10.01 -11.64 -2.22
CA ILE A 44 -10.02 -10.64 -3.28
C ILE A 44 -8.61 -10.09 -3.50
N SER A 45 -7.96 -9.67 -2.43
CA SER A 45 -6.60 -9.12 -2.51
C SER A 45 -5.54 -10.21 -2.72
N ALA A 46 -5.81 -11.45 -2.29
CA ALA A 46 -4.93 -12.59 -2.56
C ALA A 46 -4.95 -13.02 -4.03
N GLY A 47 -5.97 -12.62 -4.80
CA GLY A 47 -6.14 -13.04 -6.19
C GLY A 47 -6.64 -14.49 -6.33
N LEU A 48 -7.60 -14.89 -5.48
CA LEU A 48 -8.16 -16.24 -5.55
C LEU A 48 -8.77 -16.51 -6.93
N GLY A 49 -8.33 -17.60 -7.59
CA GLY A 49 -8.86 -18.05 -8.87
C GLY A 49 -8.33 -17.31 -10.11
N VAL A 50 -7.34 -16.43 -9.95
CA VAL A 50 -6.60 -15.81 -11.05
C VAL A 50 -5.10 -16.06 -10.88
N GLU A 51 -4.33 -15.91 -11.96
CA GLU A 51 -2.88 -15.98 -11.89
C GLU A 51 -2.33 -14.80 -11.06
N PRO A 52 -1.20 -14.95 -10.37
CA PRO A 52 -0.63 -13.89 -9.51
C PRO A 52 -0.47 -12.54 -10.22
N GLU A 53 -0.09 -12.55 -11.50
CA GLU A 53 0.12 -11.36 -12.33
C GLU A 53 -1.19 -10.65 -12.71
N GLN A 54 -2.32 -11.33 -12.59
CA GLN A 54 -3.66 -10.81 -12.85
C GLN A 54 -4.32 -10.25 -11.59
N ALA A 55 -3.79 -10.56 -10.41
CA ALA A 55 -4.31 -10.05 -9.14
C ALA A 55 -4.03 -8.54 -9.01
N PHE A 56 -5.00 -7.78 -8.48
CA PHE A 56 -4.89 -6.32 -8.42
C PHE A 56 -3.63 -5.81 -7.68
N PRO A 57 -3.08 -6.44 -6.64
CA PRO A 57 -1.85 -5.96 -6.01
C PRO A 57 -0.65 -5.97 -6.96
N PHE A 58 -0.55 -6.99 -7.84
CA PHE A 58 0.49 -7.04 -8.85
C PHE A 58 0.26 -5.98 -9.94
N LEU A 59 -0.98 -5.82 -10.40
CA LEU A 59 -1.33 -4.80 -11.39
C LEU A 59 -1.04 -3.39 -10.89
N VAL A 60 -1.31 -3.09 -9.60
CA VAL A 60 -0.93 -1.81 -8.96
C VAL A 60 0.57 -1.61 -9.00
N GLN A 61 1.36 -2.66 -8.68
CA GLN A 61 2.83 -2.59 -8.76
C GLN A 61 3.30 -2.26 -10.17
N ASP A 62 2.68 -2.87 -11.18
CA ASP A 62 3.04 -2.62 -12.58
C ASP A 62 2.64 -1.21 -13.03
N MET A 63 1.44 -0.75 -12.68
CA MET A 63 1.00 0.62 -12.94
C MET A 63 1.93 1.67 -12.32
N LEU A 64 2.40 1.43 -11.09
CA LEU A 64 3.38 2.30 -10.42
C LEU A 64 4.69 2.37 -11.20
N LYS A 65 5.22 1.23 -11.65
CA LYS A 65 6.43 1.18 -12.48
C LYS A 65 6.25 1.94 -13.80
N GLN A 66 5.13 1.73 -14.49
CA GLN A 66 4.82 2.44 -15.73
C GLN A 66 4.73 3.96 -15.55
N LYS A 67 4.42 4.43 -14.35
CA LYS A 67 4.41 5.86 -13.98
C LYS A 67 5.76 6.37 -13.44
N GLY A 68 6.80 5.53 -13.40
CA GLY A 68 8.14 5.91 -12.93
C GLY A 68 8.35 5.82 -11.41
N PHE A 69 7.44 5.15 -10.68
CA PHE A 69 7.58 4.89 -9.24
C PHE A 69 8.26 3.54 -8.98
N ASP A 70 9.40 3.28 -9.62
CA ASP A 70 10.13 1.99 -9.54
C ASP A 70 10.59 1.62 -8.13
N VAL A 71 10.75 2.63 -7.27
CA VAL A 71 11.19 2.45 -5.88
C VAL A 71 10.06 2.03 -4.94
N VAL A 72 8.81 2.08 -5.38
CA VAL A 72 7.64 1.64 -4.59
C VAL A 72 7.50 0.13 -4.69
N LYS A 73 7.37 -0.55 -3.55
CA LYS A 73 7.21 -2.00 -3.47
C LYS A 73 5.88 -2.38 -2.84
N ILE A 74 5.05 -3.10 -3.58
CA ILE A 74 3.81 -3.69 -3.07
C ILE A 74 4.13 -5.06 -2.45
N ILE A 75 3.75 -5.23 -1.20
CA ILE A 75 3.84 -6.50 -0.46
C ILE A 75 2.41 -7.00 -0.22
N ASN A 76 2.01 -8.03 -0.94
CA ASN A 76 0.71 -8.64 -0.74
C ASN A 76 0.73 -9.58 0.47
N GLY A 77 0.14 -9.13 1.58
CA GLY A 77 0.00 -9.86 2.83
C GLY A 77 -1.39 -10.49 3.00
N SER A 78 -2.15 -10.62 1.92
CA SER A 78 -3.54 -11.10 1.95
C SER A 78 -3.62 -12.62 2.04
N ILE A 79 -4.66 -13.12 2.70
CA ILE A 79 -4.90 -14.56 2.88
C ILE A 79 -6.38 -14.82 2.63
N SER A 80 -6.68 -15.73 1.70
CA SER A 80 -8.05 -16.13 1.38
C SER A 80 -8.81 -16.62 2.62
N GLY A 81 -10.08 -16.21 2.72
CA GLY A 81 -10.94 -16.57 3.86
C GLY A 81 -10.69 -15.80 5.15
N SER A 82 -9.74 -14.87 5.17
CA SER A 82 -9.42 -14.10 6.37
C SER A 82 -10.55 -13.17 6.79
N THR A 83 -10.78 -13.10 8.11
CA THR A 83 -11.61 -12.10 8.77
C THR A 83 -10.72 -11.02 9.42
N THR A 84 -11.37 -9.99 9.95
CA THR A 84 -10.69 -8.91 10.68
C THR A 84 -10.02 -9.38 11.97
N ALA A 85 -10.44 -10.51 12.55
CA ALA A 85 -9.86 -11.07 13.76
C ALA A 85 -8.34 -11.32 13.65
N GLY A 86 -7.86 -11.68 12.45
CA GLY A 86 -6.43 -11.90 12.17
C GLY A 86 -5.64 -10.64 11.80
N ALA A 87 -6.30 -9.50 11.58
CA ALA A 87 -5.68 -8.32 11.00
C ALA A 87 -4.48 -7.80 11.79
N THR A 88 -4.67 -7.56 13.11
CA THR A 88 -3.65 -7.01 13.99
C THR A 88 -2.42 -7.92 14.13
N SER A 89 -2.60 -9.24 14.21
CA SER A 89 -1.48 -10.20 14.32
C SER A 89 -0.68 -10.26 13.02
N ARG A 90 -1.34 -10.25 11.86
CA ARG A 90 -0.66 -10.17 10.56
C ARG A 90 0.08 -8.85 10.38
N LEU A 91 -0.53 -7.72 10.75
CA LEU A 91 0.15 -6.44 10.71
C LEU A 91 1.44 -6.45 11.54
N LYS A 92 1.38 -6.97 12.78
CA LYS A 92 2.58 -7.12 13.64
C LYS A 92 3.71 -7.88 12.95
N TRP A 93 3.39 -8.91 12.17
CA TRP A 93 4.40 -9.66 11.42
C TRP A 93 5.02 -8.80 10.31
N TYR A 94 4.22 -8.00 9.59
CA TYR A 94 4.69 -7.12 8.53
C TYR A 94 5.42 -5.86 9.02
N LEU A 95 5.29 -5.45 10.29
CA LEU A 95 6.09 -4.37 10.87
C LEU A 95 7.59 -4.59 10.71
N LYS A 96 8.04 -5.85 10.63
CA LYS A 96 9.46 -6.21 10.38
C LYS A 96 9.97 -5.70 9.04
N SER A 97 9.12 -5.56 8.04
CA SER A 97 9.46 -5.00 6.73
C SER A 97 9.53 -3.48 6.72
N LYS A 98 9.12 -2.83 7.83
CA LYS A 98 9.01 -1.37 7.98
C LYS A 98 8.19 -0.76 6.83
N PRO A 99 6.90 -1.07 6.71
CA PRO A 99 6.05 -0.50 5.68
C PRO A 99 5.80 0.98 5.95
N ASP A 100 5.67 1.76 4.89
CA ASP A 100 5.31 3.18 4.93
C ASP A 100 3.80 3.36 4.81
N ILE A 101 3.15 2.47 4.06
CA ILE A 101 1.71 2.53 3.79
C ILE A 101 1.10 1.13 4.02
N LEU A 102 -0.08 1.11 4.65
CA LEU A 102 -0.94 -0.04 4.80
C LEU A 102 -2.24 0.18 4.03
N VAL A 103 -2.55 -0.69 3.07
CA VAL A 103 -3.90 -0.81 2.50
C VAL A 103 -4.62 -1.91 3.29
N LEU A 104 -5.63 -1.52 4.08
CA LEU A 104 -6.41 -2.44 4.91
C LEU A 104 -7.72 -2.78 4.21
N ALA A 105 -7.78 -3.97 3.60
CA ALA A 105 -8.87 -4.45 2.76
C ALA A 105 -9.48 -5.74 3.32
N LEU A 106 -9.99 -5.65 4.54
CA LEU A 106 -10.61 -6.77 5.30
C LEU A 106 -12.02 -6.42 5.76
N GLY A 107 -12.80 -7.44 6.02
CA GLY A 107 -14.17 -7.33 6.55
C GLY A 107 -15.21 -8.03 5.68
N ALA A 108 -14.92 -8.30 4.40
CA ALA A 108 -15.86 -9.00 3.53
C ALA A 108 -16.30 -10.36 4.13
N ASN A 109 -15.33 -11.15 4.61
CA ASN A 109 -15.62 -12.44 5.25
C ASN A 109 -16.37 -12.31 6.60
N ASP A 110 -16.15 -11.22 7.33
CA ASP A 110 -16.93 -10.93 8.53
C ASP A 110 -18.40 -10.70 8.15
N GLY A 111 -18.63 -9.83 7.16
CA GLY A 111 -19.99 -9.54 6.67
C GLY A 111 -20.69 -10.76 6.07
N LEU A 112 -20.03 -11.47 5.15
CA LEU A 112 -20.60 -12.65 4.49
C LEU A 112 -20.90 -13.81 5.45
N ARG A 113 -20.24 -13.87 6.59
CA ARG A 113 -20.51 -14.87 7.65
C ARG A 113 -21.47 -14.38 8.72
N GLY A 114 -22.03 -13.18 8.59
CA GLY A 114 -22.94 -12.59 9.57
C GLY A 114 -22.31 -12.37 10.94
N LEU A 115 -20.98 -12.10 10.97
CA LEU A 115 -20.29 -11.86 12.25
C LEU A 115 -20.65 -10.49 12.81
N SER A 116 -20.37 -10.28 14.10
CA SER A 116 -20.62 -9.02 14.78
C SER A 116 -19.88 -7.86 14.10
N ILE A 117 -20.65 -6.85 13.65
CA ILE A 117 -20.09 -5.61 13.06
C ILE A 117 -19.25 -4.86 14.09
N ASP A 118 -19.65 -4.85 15.37
CA ASP A 118 -18.91 -4.19 16.43
C ASP A 118 -17.52 -4.83 16.62
N LEU A 119 -17.43 -6.17 16.62
CA LEU A 119 -16.14 -6.87 16.70
C LEU A 119 -15.29 -6.63 15.47
N MET A 120 -15.89 -6.67 14.27
CA MET A 120 -15.21 -6.33 13.01
C MET A 120 -14.63 -4.93 13.09
N THR A 121 -15.43 -3.95 13.47
CA THR A 121 -15.03 -2.54 13.61
C THR A 121 -13.89 -2.39 14.60
N GLN A 122 -13.98 -3.01 15.79
CA GLN A 122 -12.91 -2.98 16.80
C GLN A 122 -11.61 -3.61 16.30
N ASN A 123 -11.68 -4.69 15.53
CA ASN A 123 -10.49 -5.35 14.98
C ASN A 123 -9.80 -4.49 13.90
N LEU A 124 -10.59 -3.86 13.03
CA LEU A 124 -10.07 -2.90 12.04
C LEU A 124 -9.44 -1.71 12.77
N GLU A 125 -10.13 -1.14 13.75
CA GLU A 125 -9.63 0.00 14.53
C GLU A 125 -8.32 -0.30 15.26
N LYS A 126 -8.21 -1.47 15.92
CA LYS A 126 -6.95 -1.91 16.55
C LYS A 126 -5.80 -1.95 15.56
N SER A 127 -6.07 -2.39 14.33
CA SER A 127 -5.05 -2.45 13.28
C SER A 127 -4.67 -1.06 12.76
N ILE A 128 -5.65 -0.15 12.61
CA ILE A 128 -5.43 1.25 12.24
C ILE A 128 -4.55 1.95 13.30
N ILE A 129 -4.92 1.82 14.57
CA ILE A 129 -4.16 2.42 15.69
C ILE A 129 -2.74 1.87 15.74
N LEU A 130 -2.56 0.54 15.56
CA LEU A 130 -1.24 -0.08 15.54
C LEU A 130 -0.37 0.47 14.38
N ALA A 131 -0.95 0.60 13.18
CA ALA A 131 -0.25 1.14 12.02
C ALA A 131 0.18 2.60 12.28
N LYS A 132 -0.75 3.46 12.69
CA LYS A 132 -0.48 4.89 12.99
C LYS A 132 0.57 5.05 14.10
N LYS A 133 0.54 4.21 15.15
CA LYS A 133 1.56 4.19 16.22
C LYS A 133 2.96 3.88 15.69
N ASN A 134 3.08 3.15 14.59
CA ASN A 134 4.35 2.82 13.95
C ASN A 134 4.70 3.77 12.79
N GLY A 135 4.02 4.90 12.65
CA GLY A 135 4.27 5.90 11.60
C GLY A 135 3.81 5.47 10.21
N ILE A 136 2.94 4.46 10.11
CA ILE A 136 2.45 3.91 8.85
C ILE A 136 1.18 4.65 8.44
N LYS A 137 1.14 5.21 7.23
CA LYS A 137 -0.09 5.75 6.64
C LYS A 137 -1.07 4.60 6.38
N VAL A 138 -2.36 4.82 6.61
CA VAL A 138 -3.38 3.78 6.40
C VAL A 138 -4.38 4.25 5.34
N ILE A 139 -4.58 3.43 4.32
CA ILE A 139 -5.69 3.52 3.38
C ILE A 139 -6.69 2.44 3.79
N LEU A 140 -7.91 2.83 4.11
CA LEU A 140 -8.97 1.87 4.43
C LEU A 140 -9.79 1.59 3.18
N ALA A 141 -9.97 0.31 2.85
CA ALA A 141 -10.86 -0.13 1.79
C ALA A 141 -12.18 -0.65 2.37
N GLY A 142 -13.26 0.08 2.09
CA GLY A 142 -14.61 -0.30 2.48
C GLY A 142 -15.15 -1.43 1.63
N MET A 143 -16.08 -2.17 2.20
CA MET A 143 -16.79 -3.28 1.57
C MET A 143 -18.30 -3.11 1.74
N LYS A 144 -19.04 -3.73 0.83
CA LYS A 144 -20.50 -3.86 0.91
C LYS A 144 -20.86 -5.34 0.86
N ILE A 145 -21.97 -5.68 1.47
CA ILE A 145 -22.53 -7.04 1.40
C ILE A 145 -23.88 -7.01 0.67
N PRO A 146 -24.27 -8.13 0.05
CA PRO A 146 -25.55 -8.22 -0.65
C PRO A 146 -26.73 -7.92 0.27
N PRO A 147 -27.82 -7.31 -0.25
CA PRO A 147 -28.96 -6.88 0.58
C PRO A 147 -29.79 -8.03 1.17
N ASN A 148 -29.61 -9.26 0.68
CA ASN A 148 -30.26 -10.46 1.23
C ASN A 148 -29.78 -10.84 2.64
N TYR A 149 -28.74 -10.20 3.18
CA TYR A 149 -28.33 -10.31 4.58
C TYR A 149 -29.19 -9.45 5.54
N GLY A 150 -30.18 -8.72 5.02
CA GLY A 150 -31.00 -7.77 5.76
C GLY A 150 -30.52 -6.32 5.62
N ALA A 151 -31.43 -5.43 5.33
CA ALA A 151 -31.11 -4.03 5.02
C ALA A 151 -30.42 -3.31 6.18
N GLU A 152 -30.83 -3.55 7.42
CA GLU A 152 -30.21 -2.95 8.61
C GLU A 152 -28.77 -3.41 8.81
N TYR A 153 -28.52 -4.72 8.67
CA TYR A 153 -27.17 -5.30 8.79
C TYR A 153 -26.27 -4.79 7.67
N ALA A 154 -26.74 -4.78 6.42
CA ALA A 154 -25.97 -4.28 5.29
C ALA A 154 -25.60 -2.80 5.45
N LYS A 155 -26.55 -1.97 5.89
CA LYS A 155 -26.33 -0.54 6.16
C LYS A 155 -25.33 -0.32 7.31
N ALA A 156 -25.50 -1.05 8.42
CA ALA A 156 -24.59 -0.96 9.57
C ALA A 156 -23.17 -1.40 9.19
N PHE A 157 -23.05 -2.48 8.39
CA PHE A 157 -21.78 -2.97 7.86
C PHE A 157 -21.05 -1.90 7.03
N GLU A 158 -21.72 -1.30 6.04
CA GLU A 158 -21.15 -0.23 5.21
C GLU A 158 -20.78 0.99 6.05
N SER A 159 -21.70 1.45 6.92
CA SER A 159 -21.49 2.63 7.77
C SER A 159 -20.31 2.47 8.73
N SER A 160 -19.95 1.23 9.13
CA SER A 160 -18.82 0.99 10.03
C SER A 160 -17.48 1.41 9.41
N PHE A 161 -17.29 1.17 8.12
CA PHE A 161 -16.08 1.61 7.39
C PHE A 161 -16.03 3.13 7.25
N VAL A 162 -17.15 3.76 6.88
CA VAL A 162 -17.24 5.22 6.77
C VAL A 162 -16.90 5.87 8.11
N SER A 163 -17.49 5.37 9.20
CA SER A 163 -17.24 5.89 10.55
C SER A 163 -15.79 5.74 10.97
N LEU A 164 -15.13 4.61 10.66
CA LEU A 164 -13.72 4.41 10.94
C LEU A 164 -12.84 5.36 10.13
N ALA A 165 -13.12 5.54 8.83
CA ALA A 165 -12.38 6.44 7.97
C ALA A 165 -12.45 7.87 8.48
N GLN A 166 -13.66 8.35 8.82
CA GLN A 166 -13.87 9.68 9.39
C GLN A 166 -13.20 9.84 10.77
N LYS A 167 -13.40 8.88 11.68
CA LYS A 167 -12.84 8.91 13.03
C LYS A 167 -11.32 9.04 13.05
N HIS A 168 -10.66 8.40 12.10
CA HIS A 168 -9.21 8.32 12.04
C HIS A 168 -8.59 9.20 10.95
N ASP A 169 -9.40 9.99 10.23
CA ASP A 169 -8.97 10.83 9.11
C ASP A 169 -8.11 10.04 8.11
N LEU A 170 -8.74 9.01 7.50
CA LEU A 170 -8.06 8.08 6.60
C LEU A 170 -8.42 8.34 5.14
N PRO A 171 -7.46 8.25 4.21
CA PRO A 171 -7.75 7.96 2.82
C PRO A 171 -8.66 6.73 2.73
N PHE A 172 -9.77 6.86 1.99
CA PHE A 172 -10.85 5.88 2.06
C PHE A 172 -11.37 5.49 0.67
N ILE A 173 -11.29 4.22 0.35
CA ILE A 173 -11.97 3.62 -0.79
C ILE A 173 -13.37 3.21 -0.29
N GLU A 174 -14.41 3.93 -0.68
CA GLU A 174 -15.78 3.65 -0.19
C GLU A 174 -16.22 2.22 -0.45
N PHE A 175 -15.88 1.68 -1.61
CA PHE A 175 -16.20 0.30 -1.98
C PHE A 175 -15.12 -0.28 -2.90
N LEU A 176 -14.34 -1.22 -2.40
CA LEU A 176 -13.23 -1.84 -3.15
C LEU A 176 -13.70 -2.49 -4.47
N LEU A 177 -14.90 -3.08 -4.47
CA LEU A 177 -15.50 -3.74 -5.63
C LEU A 177 -16.43 -2.81 -6.44
N LYS A 178 -16.26 -1.48 -6.31
CA LYS A 178 -17.01 -0.53 -7.13
C LYS A 178 -16.82 -0.88 -8.60
N ASP A 179 -17.91 -0.84 -9.37
CA ASP A 179 -17.97 -1.16 -10.79
C ASP A 179 -17.65 -2.62 -11.18
N VAL A 180 -17.40 -3.50 -10.19
CA VAL A 180 -17.13 -4.93 -10.37
C VAL A 180 -18.22 -5.79 -9.77
N ALA A 181 -18.63 -5.52 -8.53
CA ALA A 181 -19.62 -6.35 -7.83
C ALA A 181 -20.94 -6.46 -8.60
N GLY A 182 -21.47 -7.69 -8.67
CA GLY A 182 -22.74 -7.99 -9.31
C GLY A 182 -22.71 -8.01 -10.85
N LYS A 183 -21.56 -7.76 -11.49
CA LYS A 183 -21.40 -7.84 -12.95
C LYS A 183 -20.80 -9.20 -13.31
N ALA A 184 -21.60 -10.13 -13.84
CA ALA A 184 -21.16 -11.49 -14.12
C ALA A 184 -19.91 -11.57 -15.02
N PHE A 185 -19.76 -10.65 -15.98
CA PHE A 185 -18.60 -10.61 -16.89
C PHE A 185 -17.31 -10.08 -16.24
N LEU A 186 -17.36 -9.56 -15.01
CA LEU A 186 -16.21 -9.09 -14.22
C LEU A 186 -15.91 -9.99 -13.01
N ASN A 187 -16.73 -11.03 -12.80
CA ASN A 187 -16.57 -11.96 -11.69
C ASN A 187 -16.43 -13.40 -12.22
N GLN A 188 -15.88 -14.25 -11.36
CA GLN A 188 -15.82 -15.69 -11.59
C GLN A 188 -17.22 -16.31 -11.48
N ALA A 189 -17.34 -17.59 -11.77
CA ALA A 189 -18.63 -18.30 -11.77
C ALA A 189 -19.36 -18.27 -10.44
N ASP A 190 -18.63 -18.03 -9.34
CA ASP A 190 -19.22 -17.90 -7.98
C ASP A 190 -19.92 -16.55 -7.76
N GLY A 191 -19.72 -15.57 -8.65
CA GLY A 191 -20.33 -14.25 -8.57
C GLY A 191 -19.77 -13.34 -7.46
N ILE A 192 -18.72 -13.78 -6.76
CA ILE A 192 -18.14 -13.09 -5.59
C ILE A 192 -16.73 -12.63 -5.89
N HIS A 193 -15.89 -13.50 -6.45
CA HIS A 193 -14.50 -13.22 -6.72
C HIS A 193 -14.33 -12.58 -8.11
N PRO A 194 -13.61 -11.46 -8.20
CA PRO A 194 -13.32 -10.83 -9.49
C PRO A 194 -12.53 -11.78 -10.40
N ASN A 195 -12.83 -11.74 -11.70
CA ASN A 195 -12.00 -12.34 -12.74
C ASN A 195 -10.86 -11.37 -13.13
N PRO A 196 -9.96 -11.71 -14.07
CA PRO A 196 -8.85 -10.83 -14.45
C PRO A 196 -9.29 -9.41 -14.86
N GLU A 197 -10.43 -9.26 -15.55
CA GLU A 197 -10.94 -7.94 -15.94
C GLU A 197 -11.47 -7.16 -14.73
N GLY A 198 -12.13 -7.82 -13.79
CA GLY A 198 -12.53 -7.21 -12.50
C GLY A 198 -11.33 -6.74 -11.70
N HIS A 199 -10.24 -7.51 -11.66
CA HIS A 199 -9.00 -7.13 -10.98
C HIS A 199 -8.35 -5.88 -11.59
N LYS A 200 -8.44 -5.64 -12.89
CA LYS A 200 -7.94 -4.41 -13.52
C LYS A 200 -8.67 -3.18 -13.02
N ILE A 201 -9.98 -3.26 -12.85
CA ILE A 201 -10.80 -2.15 -12.33
C ILE A 201 -10.43 -1.86 -10.87
N ILE A 202 -10.30 -2.91 -10.04
CA ILE A 202 -9.87 -2.76 -8.64
C ILE A 202 -8.47 -2.15 -8.57
N ALA A 203 -7.56 -2.61 -9.44
CA ALA A 203 -6.20 -2.07 -9.51
C ALA A 203 -6.19 -0.56 -9.77
N THR A 204 -7.01 -0.07 -10.70
CA THR A 204 -7.15 1.36 -10.98
C THR A 204 -7.65 2.12 -9.74
N THR A 205 -8.69 1.62 -9.08
CA THR A 205 -9.24 2.24 -7.86
C THR A 205 -8.20 2.35 -6.74
N VAL A 206 -7.42 1.27 -6.51
CA VAL A 206 -6.38 1.26 -5.47
C VAL A 206 -5.19 2.12 -5.87
N PHE A 207 -4.80 2.08 -7.15
CA PHE A 207 -3.70 2.88 -7.69
C PHE A 207 -3.94 4.37 -7.51
N ASP A 208 -5.13 4.86 -7.88
CA ASP A 208 -5.46 6.30 -7.83
C ASP A 208 -5.33 6.85 -6.41
N ILE A 209 -5.92 6.18 -5.42
CA ILE A 209 -5.83 6.63 -4.02
C ILE A 209 -4.42 6.45 -3.45
N LEU A 210 -3.70 5.40 -3.85
CA LEU A 210 -2.33 5.17 -3.41
C LEU A 210 -1.38 6.25 -3.95
N LEU A 211 -1.56 6.67 -5.19
CA LEU A 211 -0.73 7.69 -5.83
C LEU A 211 -0.78 9.03 -5.07
N GLU A 212 -1.93 9.38 -4.50
CA GLU A 212 -2.09 10.58 -3.67
C GLU A 212 -1.33 10.49 -2.33
N GLN A 213 -0.90 9.29 -1.93
CA GLN A 213 -0.23 9.06 -0.64
C GLN A 213 1.30 8.92 -0.77
N LEU A 214 1.80 8.81 -2.01
CA LEU A 214 3.24 8.73 -2.30
C LEU A 214 3.89 10.12 -2.34
#